data_81e38312e769f3fe483b5989c6ef6dcf
#
_entry.id   81e38312e769f3fe483b5989c6ef6dcf
#
_cell.length_a   1.000
_cell.length_b   1.000
_cell.length_c   1.000
_cell.angle_alpha   90.00
_cell.angle_beta   90.00
_cell.angle_gamma   90.00
#
_symmetry.space_group_name_H-M   'P 1'
#
loop_
_entity.id
_entity.type
_entity.pdbx_description
1 polymer ?
#
loop_
_entity_poly.entity_id
_entity_poly.type
_entity_poly.pdbx_seq_one_letter_code
_entity_poly.pdbx_strand_id
1 'polypeptide(L)'
;IASVGGSSKFNDQAVDLLLGSASNALDISREDPALVRRYDTSHIPVGFKKFKPSPLGKQMLMARRLCEAGCRFVTVHSPGWDMHADKNNPGMVTGMEMLGRTADQAVSTFLEDVAERGLSRKILLILSGDFGRTPRVNKNGGRDHWARLSTLAFAGGDLRMGEVVGKAARNGGEPQSCPVSLSQFRATVMQSLIDVGQFRVNSSVPRDLAALVENRTPITQLMP
;
A
#
# COMPACT_ATOMS: atom_id res chain seq x y z
N ILE A 1 -29.11 24.16 17.23
CA ILE A 1 -29.88 22.89 17.08
C ILE A 1 -29.30 22.03 15.95
N ALA A 2 -28.56 22.59 14.97
CA ALA A 2 -27.92 21.84 13.88
C ALA A 2 -26.72 20.97 14.34
N SER A 3 -26.11 21.24 15.49
CA SER A 3 -24.93 20.50 15.98
C SER A 3 -25.24 19.17 16.67
N VAL A 4 -26.46 18.97 17.15
CA VAL A 4 -26.85 17.75 17.87
C VAL A 4 -27.10 16.58 16.93
N GLY A 5 -27.64 16.82 15.73
CA GLY A 5 -27.88 15.77 14.74
C GLY A 5 -26.59 15.17 14.14
N GLY A 6 -25.51 15.96 14.03
CA GLY A 6 -24.21 15.48 13.58
C GLY A 6 -23.55 14.53 14.58
N SER A 7 -23.64 14.81 15.88
CA SER A 7 -23.06 13.98 16.94
C SER A 7 -23.71 12.59 17.02
N SER A 8 -25.05 12.50 16.86
CA SER A 8 -25.75 11.21 16.82
C SER A 8 -25.27 10.33 15.66
N LYS A 9 -25.17 10.88 14.46
CA LYS A 9 -24.71 10.13 13.26
C LYS A 9 -23.29 9.60 13.42
N PHE A 10 -22.38 10.38 14.01
CA PHE A 10 -21.01 9.91 14.29
C PHE A 10 -20.98 8.86 15.39
N ASN A 11 -21.83 8.97 16.43
CA ASN A 11 -21.94 7.95 17.47
C ASN A 11 -22.51 6.65 16.90
N ASP A 12 -23.53 6.69 16.06
CA ASP A 12 -24.10 5.52 15.39
C ASP A 12 -23.06 4.84 14.50
N GLN A 13 -22.30 5.61 13.74
CA GLN A 13 -21.18 5.10 12.92
C GLN A 13 -20.07 4.49 13.79
N ALA A 14 -19.74 5.07 14.94
CA ALA A 14 -18.75 4.52 15.86
C ALA A 14 -19.25 3.21 16.49
N VAL A 15 -20.52 3.12 16.85
CA VAL A 15 -21.16 1.90 17.37
C VAL A 15 -21.17 0.81 16.30
N ASP A 16 -21.54 1.13 15.05
CA ASP A 16 -21.51 0.20 13.94
C ASP A 16 -20.09 -0.33 13.65
N LEU A 17 -19.09 0.53 13.81
CA LEU A 17 -17.69 0.17 13.65
C LEU A 17 -17.20 -0.75 14.78
N LEU A 18 -17.63 -0.51 16.02
CA LEU A 18 -17.27 -1.29 17.21
C LEU A 18 -18.01 -2.63 17.32
N LEU A 19 -19.27 -2.66 16.91
CA LEU A 19 -20.14 -3.85 17.02
C LEU A 19 -20.30 -4.61 15.70
N GLY A 20 -19.86 -4.00 14.60
CA GLY A 20 -20.05 -4.52 13.23
C GLY A 20 -18.94 -5.46 12.76
N SER A 21 -18.93 -5.71 11.46
CA SER A 21 -17.99 -6.59 10.77
C SER A 21 -16.52 -6.16 10.93
N ALA A 22 -16.24 -4.86 11.09
CA ALA A 22 -14.90 -4.34 11.28
C ALA A 22 -14.24 -4.80 12.58
N SER A 23 -14.99 -4.87 13.68
CA SER A 23 -14.51 -5.40 14.96
C SER A 23 -14.07 -6.86 14.84
N ASN A 24 -14.86 -7.68 14.16
CA ASN A 24 -14.51 -9.07 13.86
C ASN A 24 -13.27 -9.19 12.93
N ALA A 25 -13.07 -8.23 12.04
CA ALA A 25 -11.92 -8.22 11.14
C ALA A 25 -10.59 -7.98 11.88
N LEU A 26 -10.62 -7.27 13.00
CA LEU A 26 -9.43 -7.02 13.83
C LEU A 26 -8.97 -8.26 14.61
N ASP A 27 -9.85 -9.22 14.83
CA ASP A 27 -9.53 -10.45 15.56
C ASP A 27 -8.97 -11.54 14.62
N ILE A 28 -7.64 -11.56 14.46
CA ILE A 28 -6.95 -12.55 13.62
C ILE A 28 -6.98 -13.97 14.18
N SER A 29 -7.37 -14.17 15.44
CA SER A 29 -7.50 -15.51 16.04
C SER A 29 -8.63 -16.33 15.41
N ARG A 30 -9.53 -15.68 14.69
CA ARG A 30 -10.65 -16.28 13.97
C ARG A 30 -10.25 -16.84 12.59
N GLU A 31 -9.02 -16.62 12.16
CA GLU A 31 -8.50 -17.18 10.92
C GLU A 31 -7.96 -18.60 11.12
N ASP A 32 -7.85 -19.34 10.00
CA ASP A 32 -7.16 -20.63 9.99
C ASP A 32 -5.74 -20.46 10.56
N PRO A 33 -5.38 -21.21 11.60
CA PRO A 33 -4.04 -21.17 12.18
C PRO A 33 -2.92 -21.46 11.15
N ALA A 34 -3.19 -22.23 10.10
CA ALA A 34 -2.23 -22.47 9.03
C ALA A 34 -1.99 -21.20 8.21
N LEU A 35 -3.03 -20.45 7.90
CA LEU A 35 -2.92 -19.17 7.22
C LEU A 35 -2.19 -18.13 8.09
N VAL A 36 -2.53 -18.04 9.38
CA VAL A 36 -1.83 -17.14 10.32
C VAL A 36 -0.33 -17.42 10.35
N ARG A 37 0.08 -18.71 10.32
CA ARG A 37 1.50 -19.08 10.24
C ARG A 37 2.16 -18.67 8.92
N ARG A 38 1.47 -18.77 7.79
CA ARG A 38 1.99 -18.28 6.48
C ARG A 38 2.33 -16.78 6.53
N TYR A 39 1.51 -16.00 7.20
CA TYR A 39 1.72 -14.55 7.39
C TYR A 39 2.73 -14.21 8.50
N ASP A 40 3.18 -15.16 9.31
CA ASP A 40 4.05 -14.84 10.43
C ASP A 40 5.50 -14.55 9.98
N THR A 41 5.86 -13.29 10.02
CA THR A 41 7.21 -12.78 9.68
C THR A 41 8.10 -12.60 10.91
N SER A 42 7.64 -12.95 12.11
CA SER A 42 8.36 -12.71 13.37
C SER A 42 9.63 -13.57 13.52
N HIS A 43 9.72 -14.66 12.77
CA HIS A 43 10.88 -15.57 12.76
C HIS A 43 12.05 -15.06 11.89
N ILE A 44 11.82 -14.02 11.06
CA ILE A 44 12.88 -13.49 10.19
C ILE A 44 13.91 -12.74 11.03
N PRO A 45 15.21 -13.13 10.95
CA PRO A 45 16.24 -12.55 11.76
C PRO A 45 16.40 -11.04 11.55
N VAL A 46 16.66 -10.35 12.63
CA VAL A 46 16.95 -8.91 12.62
C VAL A 46 18.44 -8.71 12.77
N GLY A 47 19.08 -8.26 11.70
CA GLY A 47 20.54 -8.07 11.64
C GLY A 47 21.04 -6.73 12.18
N PHE A 48 20.17 -5.88 12.71
CA PHE A 48 20.53 -4.55 13.19
C PHE A 48 19.94 -4.27 14.58
N LYS A 49 20.78 -3.93 15.55
CA LYS A 49 20.45 -3.89 17.00
C LYS A 49 19.24 -3.04 17.40
N LYS A 50 18.89 -2.03 16.62
CA LYS A 50 17.77 -1.13 16.94
C LYS A 50 16.42 -1.62 16.41
N PHE A 51 16.42 -2.66 15.61
CA PHE A 51 15.20 -3.20 15.01
C PHE A 51 14.66 -4.37 15.83
N LYS A 52 13.37 -4.55 15.77
CA LYS A 52 12.65 -5.71 16.31
C LYS A 52 12.07 -6.50 15.14
N PRO A 53 11.73 -7.78 15.32
CA PRO A 53 10.98 -8.55 14.33
C PRO A 53 9.75 -7.78 13.87
N SER A 54 9.54 -7.73 12.56
CA SER A 54 8.47 -6.92 11.99
C SER A 54 7.12 -7.67 12.05
N PRO A 55 6.04 -7.03 12.49
CA PRO A 55 4.69 -7.58 12.45
C PRO A 55 4.03 -7.47 11.06
N LEU A 56 4.78 -7.12 10.00
CA LEU A 56 4.23 -6.77 8.68
C LEU A 56 3.30 -7.85 8.14
N GLY A 57 3.65 -9.13 8.25
CA GLY A 57 2.79 -10.20 7.78
C GLY A 57 1.42 -10.19 8.47
N LYS A 58 1.39 -10.11 9.80
CA LYS A 58 0.12 -10.02 10.56
C LYS A 58 -0.66 -8.75 10.23
N GLN A 59 0.02 -7.64 9.96
CA GLN A 59 -0.63 -6.40 9.52
C GLN A 59 -1.26 -6.56 8.12
N MET A 60 -0.59 -7.26 7.21
CA MET A 60 -1.14 -7.56 5.88
C MET A 60 -2.37 -8.49 5.97
N LEU A 61 -2.34 -9.52 6.82
CA LEU A 61 -3.50 -10.35 7.11
C LEU A 61 -4.68 -9.52 7.62
N MET A 62 -4.42 -8.64 8.59
CA MET A 62 -5.45 -7.74 9.12
C MET A 62 -6.00 -6.80 8.04
N ALA A 63 -5.13 -6.26 7.17
CA ALA A 63 -5.55 -5.41 6.06
C ALA A 63 -6.51 -6.15 5.09
N ARG A 64 -6.21 -7.40 4.72
CA ARG A 64 -7.10 -8.22 3.90
C ARG A 64 -8.47 -8.41 4.59
N ARG A 65 -8.49 -8.75 5.89
CA ARG A 65 -9.73 -8.93 6.66
C ARG A 65 -10.57 -7.65 6.73
N LEU A 66 -9.92 -6.50 6.92
CA LEU A 66 -10.59 -5.21 6.90
C LEU A 66 -11.20 -4.89 5.54
N CYS A 67 -10.50 -5.20 4.44
CA CYS A 67 -11.05 -5.06 3.10
C CYS A 67 -12.28 -5.98 2.88
N GLU A 68 -12.24 -7.22 3.32
CA GLU A 68 -13.40 -8.15 3.27
C GLU A 68 -14.57 -7.64 4.12
N ALA A 69 -14.29 -6.98 5.24
CA ALA A 69 -15.30 -6.35 6.10
C ALA A 69 -15.88 -5.04 5.53
N GLY A 70 -15.41 -4.60 4.34
CA GLY A 70 -15.92 -3.43 3.65
C GLY A 70 -15.11 -2.15 3.83
N CYS A 71 -13.94 -2.20 4.50
CA CYS A 71 -13.02 -1.06 4.54
C CYS A 71 -12.47 -0.80 3.13
N ARG A 72 -12.76 0.37 2.59
CA ARG A 72 -12.37 0.73 1.21
C ARG A 72 -10.92 1.16 1.07
N PHE A 73 -10.29 1.57 2.16
CA PHE A 73 -8.90 2.03 2.16
C PHE A 73 -8.22 1.64 3.47
N VAL A 74 -7.13 0.88 3.36
CA VAL A 74 -6.34 0.42 4.51
C VAL A 74 -4.88 0.76 4.24
N THR A 75 -4.22 1.40 5.20
CA THR A 75 -2.78 1.70 5.12
C THR A 75 -2.02 0.79 6.07
N VAL A 76 -1.03 0.09 5.53
CA VAL A 76 -0.06 -0.69 6.30
C VAL A 76 1.29 0.01 6.22
N HIS A 77 1.90 0.29 7.37
CA HIS A 77 3.18 0.98 7.45
C HIS A 77 4.30 0.01 7.82
N SER A 78 5.35 -0.03 6.98
CA SER A 78 6.57 -0.80 7.21
C SER A 78 7.75 0.18 7.38
N PRO A 79 8.20 0.46 8.61
CA PRO A 79 9.29 1.41 8.87
C PRO A 79 10.67 0.78 8.65
N GLY A 80 11.70 1.63 8.61
CA GLY A 80 13.08 1.18 8.69
C GLY A 80 13.84 1.07 7.37
N TRP A 81 13.22 1.48 6.26
CA TRP A 81 13.82 1.38 4.92
C TRP A 81 14.89 2.43 4.60
N ASP A 82 15.33 3.19 5.60
CA ASP A 82 16.46 4.12 5.49
C ASP A 82 17.81 3.38 5.58
N MET A 83 18.24 2.85 4.44
CA MET A 83 19.45 2.02 4.36
C MET A 83 20.68 2.86 4.01
N HIS A 84 20.98 3.87 4.85
CA HIS A 84 22.11 4.79 4.66
C HIS A 84 23.46 4.21 5.05
N ALA A 85 23.50 3.11 5.81
CA ALA A 85 24.71 2.55 6.42
C ALA A 85 25.41 3.51 7.38
N ASP A 86 24.64 4.12 8.27
CA ASP A 86 25.14 4.97 9.34
C ASP A 86 24.93 4.32 10.73
N LYS A 87 25.21 5.06 11.79
CA LYS A 87 25.09 4.57 13.17
C LYS A 87 23.63 4.21 13.57
N ASN A 88 22.62 4.73 12.85
CA ASN A 88 21.20 4.55 13.16
C ASN A 88 20.48 3.66 12.16
N ASN A 89 21.02 3.50 10.96
CA ASN A 89 20.39 2.84 9.83
C ASN A 89 21.31 1.77 9.25
N PRO A 90 20.76 0.59 8.89
CA PRO A 90 21.55 -0.49 8.29
C PRO A 90 22.09 -0.08 6.91
N GLY A 91 23.09 -0.80 6.44
CA GLY A 91 23.48 -0.81 5.03
C GLY A 91 22.50 -1.61 4.19
N MET A 92 22.65 -1.51 2.87
CA MET A 92 21.72 -2.16 1.93
C MET A 92 21.63 -3.68 2.11
N VAL A 93 22.75 -4.37 2.27
CA VAL A 93 22.76 -5.84 2.40
C VAL A 93 21.97 -6.25 3.63
N THR A 94 22.37 -5.77 4.81
CA THR A 94 21.69 -6.10 6.08
C THR A 94 20.22 -5.64 6.07
N GLY A 95 19.95 -4.46 5.54
CA GLY A 95 18.57 -3.95 5.43
C GLY A 95 17.68 -4.82 4.55
N MET A 96 18.17 -5.25 3.40
CA MET A 96 17.42 -6.13 2.50
C MET A 96 17.27 -7.55 3.04
N GLU A 97 18.26 -8.08 3.75
CA GLU A 97 18.15 -9.39 4.40
C GLU A 97 17.04 -9.43 5.47
N MET A 98 16.84 -8.36 6.22
CA MET A 98 15.78 -8.30 7.24
C MET A 98 14.46 -7.73 6.71
N LEU A 99 14.45 -6.57 6.07
CA LEU A 99 13.23 -5.89 5.64
C LEU A 99 12.73 -6.42 4.29
N GLY A 100 13.63 -6.69 3.35
CA GLY A 100 13.29 -7.22 2.04
C GLY A 100 12.67 -8.62 2.14
N ARG A 101 13.28 -9.52 2.92
CA ARG A 101 12.72 -10.87 3.17
C ARG A 101 11.37 -10.81 3.88
N THR A 102 11.23 -9.89 4.84
CA THR A 102 9.96 -9.68 5.55
C THR A 102 8.86 -9.20 4.60
N ALA A 103 9.17 -8.22 3.75
CA ALA A 103 8.23 -7.70 2.76
C ALA A 103 7.89 -8.76 1.70
N ASP A 104 8.87 -9.52 1.23
CA ASP A 104 8.68 -10.60 0.27
C ASP A 104 7.68 -11.63 0.79
N GLN A 105 7.90 -12.18 1.99
CA GLN A 105 6.98 -13.14 2.60
C GLN A 105 5.59 -12.54 2.85
N ALA A 106 5.52 -11.33 3.40
CA ALA A 106 4.23 -10.71 3.73
C ALA A 106 3.40 -10.41 2.47
N VAL A 107 4.04 -9.91 1.42
CA VAL A 107 3.38 -9.54 0.17
C VAL A 107 3.01 -10.78 -0.63
N SER A 108 3.91 -11.76 -0.80
CA SER A 108 3.60 -12.99 -1.53
C SER A 108 2.44 -13.74 -0.88
N THR A 109 2.47 -13.91 0.44
CA THR A 109 1.35 -14.55 1.17
C THR A 109 0.05 -13.79 1.00
N PHE A 110 0.09 -12.45 1.03
CA PHE A 110 -1.11 -11.64 0.80
C PHE A 110 -1.69 -11.84 -0.60
N LEU A 111 -0.85 -11.85 -1.62
CA LEU A 111 -1.29 -12.03 -3.01
C LEU A 111 -1.89 -13.43 -3.25
N GLU A 112 -1.27 -14.45 -2.66
CA GLU A 112 -1.77 -15.83 -2.70
C GLU A 112 -3.14 -15.94 -1.99
N ASP A 113 -3.25 -15.44 -0.76
CA ASP A 113 -4.50 -15.46 0.03
C ASP A 113 -5.64 -14.71 -0.68
N VAL A 114 -5.35 -13.53 -1.23
CA VAL A 114 -6.31 -12.74 -2.02
C VAL A 114 -6.76 -13.50 -3.28
N ALA A 115 -5.84 -14.20 -3.95
CA ALA A 115 -6.14 -15.01 -5.13
C ALA A 115 -6.97 -16.25 -4.77
N GLU A 116 -6.59 -17.01 -3.74
CA GLU A 116 -7.29 -18.18 -3.24
C GLU A 116 -8.75 -17.86 -2.85
N ARG A 117 -9.01 -16.63 -2.40
CA ARG A 117 -10.35 -16.13 -2.03
C ARG A 117 -11.13 -15.50 -3.18
N GLY A 118 -10.56 -15.43 -4.38
CA GLY A 118 -11.21 -14.77 -5.53
C GLY A 118 -11.36 -13.25 -5.36
N LEU A 119 -10.48 -12.62 -4.57
CA LEU A 119 -10.53 -11.19 -4.25
C LEU A 119 -9.58 -10.35 -5.11
N SER A 120 -8.78 -10.94 -6.00
CA SER A 120 -7.76 -10.24 -6.80
C SER A 120 -8.30 -9.06 -7.61
N ARG A 121 -9.56 -9.14 -8.08
CA ARG A 121 -10.19 -8.02 -8.80
C ARG A 121 -10.79 -6.96 -7.87
N LYS A 122 -11.01 -7.30 -6.59
CA LYS A 122 -11.68 -6.42 -5.62
C LYS A 122 -10.72 -5.68 -4.71
N ILE A 123 -9.51 -6.19 -4.53
CA ILE A 123 -8.48 -5.60 -3.68
C ILE A 123 -7.32 -5.15 -4.55
N LEU A 124 -6.98 -3.87 -4.49
CA LEU A 124 -5.80 -3.28 -5.09
C LEU A 124 -4.73 -3.12 -4.01
N LEU A 125 -3.64 -3.86 -4.14
CA LEU A 125 -2.44 -3.65 -3.34
C LEU A 125 -1.52 -2.64 -4.05
N ILE A 126 -1.08 -1.62 -3.31
CA ILE A 126 -0.11 -0.64 -3.78
C ILE A 126 1.08 -0.65 -2.83
N LEU A 127 2.27 -0.91 -3.37
CA LEU A 127 3.52 -0.79 -2.63
C LEU A 127 4.20 0.52 -3.04
N SER A 128 4.46 1.39 -2.08
CA SER A 128 5.09 2.69 -2.30
C SER A 128 6.03 3.07 -1.18
N GLY A 129 7.02 3.87 -1.50
CA GLY A 129 7.81 4.64 -0.55
C GLY A 129 7.50 6.13 -0.66
N ASP A 130 8.13 6.93 0.19
CA ASP A 130 8.07 8.39 0.17
C ASP A 130 8.83 8.97 -1.03
N PHE A 131 10.01 8.40 -1.34
CA PHE A 131 10.84 8.74 -2.50
C PHE A 131 11.81 7.59 -2.81
N GLY A 132 12.53 7.69 -3.92
CA GLY A 132 13.54 6.72 -4.31
C GLY A 132 14.87 6.88 -3.57
N ARG A 133 15.83 6.06 -3.95
CA ARG A 133 17.19 6.04 -3.39
C ARG A 133 18.23 6.33 -4.46
N THR A 134 19.37 6.92 -4.08
CA THR A 134 20.43 7.24 -5.01
C THR A 134 20.86 6.03 -5.83
N PRO A 135 21.06 6.18 -7.16
CA PRO A 135 21.58 5.08 -7.99
C PRO A 135 22.96 4.61 -7.55
N ARG A 136 23.78 5.53 -7.03
CA ARG A 136 25.11 5.22 -6.51
C ARG A 136 25.02 4.77 -5.05
N VAL A 137 25.70 3.70 -4.72
CA VAL A 137 25.95 3.27 -3.33
C VAL A 137 26.97 4.21 -2.71
N ASN A 138 26.72 4.69 -1.48
CA ASN A 138 27.63 5.54 -0.76
C ASN A 138 28.83 4.73 -0.22
N LYS A 139 29.86 5.43 0.30
CA LYS A 139 31.11 4.82 0.76
C LYS A 139 30.95 3.81 1.90
N ASN A 140 29.81 3.83 2.60
CA ASN A 140 29.53 2.96 3.72
C ASN A 140 28.68 1.75 3.34
N GLY A 141 28.28 1.60 2.07
CA GLY A 141 27.43 0.50 1.58
C GLY A 141 25.92 0.77 1.71
N GLY A 142 25.51 2.04 1.81
CA GLY A 142 24.12 2.48 1.85
C GLY A 142 23.71 3.25 0.60
N ARG A 143 22.44 3.67 0.55
CA ARG A 143 21.90 4.59 -0.45
C ARG A 143 21.19 5.74 0.25
N ASP A 144 21.37 6.94 -0.29
CA ASP A 144 20.78 8.15 0.25
C ASP A 144 19.46 8.50 -0.43
N HIS A 145 18.76 9.53 0.05
CA HIS A 145 17.49 9.97 -0.49
C HIS A 145 17.63 10.50 -1.92
N TRP A 146 16.67 10.16 -2.78
CA TRP A 146 16.64 10.59 -4.18
C TRP A 146 15.20 10.84 -4.65
N ALA A 147 14.75 12.09 -4.52
CA ALA A 147 13.38 12.48 -4.79
C ALA A 147 13.00 12.49 -6.30
N ARG A 148 13.98 12.35 -7.21
CA ARG A 148 13.74 12.44 -8.66
C ARG A 148 13.11 11.19 -9.26
N LEU A 149 13.26 10.05 -8.60
CA LEU A 149 12.65 8.78 -9.00
C LEU A 149 12.10 8.05 -7.78
N SER A 150 10.95 7.42 -7.96
CA SER A 150 10.42 6.44 -7.03
C SER A 150 9.81 5.29 -7.84
N THR A 151 9.88 4.08 -7.31
CA THR A 151 9.23 2.91 -7.89
C THR A 151 7.98 2.59 -7.11
N LEU A 152 6.90 2.32 -7.82
CA LEU A 152 5.63 1.85 -7.27
C LEU A 152 5.35 0.47 -7.84
N ALA A 153 4.66 -0.37 -7.06
CA ALA A 153 4.11 -1.61 -7.56
C ALA A 153 2.62 -1.68 -7.27
N PHE A 154 1.87 -2.22 -8.22
CA PHE A 154 0.43 -2.43 -8.15
C PHE A 154 0.14 -3.92 -8.34
N ALA A 155 -0.82 -4.45 -7.59
CA ALA A 155 -1.30 -5.80 -7.79
C ALA A 155 -2.80 -5.90 -7.52
N GLY A 156 -3.55 -6.47 -8.45
CA GLY A 156 -5.00 -6.64 -8.35
C GLY A 156 -5.82 -5.42 -8.73
N GLY A 157 -7.01 -5.28 -8.15
CA GLY A 157 -7.91 -4.14 -8.36
C GLY A 157 -8.46 -4.00 -9.78
N ASP A 158 -8.51 -5.11 -10.53
CA ASP A 158 -8.92 -5.16 -11.94
C ASP A 158 -7.99 -4.38 -12.88
N LEU A 159 -6.78 -4.03 -12.43
CA LEU A 159 -5.77 -3.41 -13.28
C LEU A 159 -5.08 -4.47 -14.15
N ARG A 160 -4.57 -4.04 -15.31
CA ARG A 160 -3.75 -4.89 -16.19
C ARG A 160 -2.43 -5.21 -15.51
N MET A 161 -2.16 -6.49 -15.28
CA MET A 161 -0.96 -6.98 -14.60
C MET A 161 0.14 -7.37 -15.60
N GLY A 162 1.39 -7.47 -15.10
CA GLY A 162 2.54 -7.83 -15.92
C GLY A 162 3.14 -6.67 -16.72
N GLU A 163 2.64 -5.46 -16.53
CA GLU A 163 3.11 -4.26 -17.23
C GLU A 163 4.23 -3.56 -16.46
N VAL A 164 5.20 -3.04 -17.19
CA VAL A 164 6.23 -2.14 -16.69
C VAL A 164 6.07 -0.78 -17.35
N VAL A 165 5.68 0.21 -16.58
CA VAL A 165 5.42 1.57 -17.05
C VAL A 165 6.56 2.50 -16.66
N GLY A 166 7.13 3.16 -17.65
CA GLY A 166 8.25 4.06 -17.49
C GLY A 166 9.61 3.35 -17.47
N LYS A 167 10.63 4.11 -17.79
CA LYS A 167 12.02 3.66 -17.83
C LYS A 167 12.93 4.74 -17.27
N ALA A 168 13.86 4.33 -16.42
CA ALA A 168 14.93 5.20 -15.96
C ALA A 168 16.03 5.36 -17.00
N ALA A 169 16.73 6.49 -16.98
CA ALA A 169 17.96 6.69 -17.73
C ALA A 169 19.02 5.65 -17.32
N ARG A 170 20.02 5.43 -18.17
CA ARG A 170 21.06 4.41 -17.98
C ARG A 170 21.77 4.51 -16.61
N ASN A 171 21.90 5.71 -16.07
CA ASN A 171 22.49 5.95 -14.75
C ASN A 171 21.50 5.75 -13.60
N GLY A 172 20.23 5.44 -13.87
CA GLY A 172 19.18 5.24 -12.88
C GLY A 172 18.75 6.50 -12.10
N GLY A 173 19.21 7.70 -12.53
CA GLY A 173 19.01 8.92 -11.74
C GLY A 173 17.78 9.75 -12.12
N GLU A 174 17.29 9.58 -13.34
CA GLU A 174 16.23 10.42 -13.93
C GLU A 174 15.25 9.53 -14.70
N PRO A 175 13.98 9.93 -14.86
CA PRO A 175 13.09 9.26 -15.79
C PRO A 175 13.53 9.53 -17.23
N GLN A 176 13.54 8.50 -18.07
CA GLN A 176 13.86 8.60 -19.49
C GLN A 176 12.62 8.56 -20.39
N SER A 177 11.66 7.71 -20.05
CA SER A 177 10.43 7.57 -20.83
C SER A 177 9.23 7.33 -19.93
N CYS A 178 8.05 7.75 -20.37
CA CYS A 178 6.75 7.53 -19.72
C CYS A 178 6.79 7.80 -18.21
N PRO A 179 7.25 8.97 -17.74
CA PRO A 179 7.22 9.27 -16.32
C PRO A 179 5.78 9.28 -15.82
N VAL A 180 5.54 8.59 -14.71
CA VAL A 180 4.24 8.61 -14.04
C VAL A 180 4.20 9.76 -13.05
N SER A 181 3.28 10.68 -13.26
CA SER A 181 3.04 11.79 -12.34
C SER A 181 2.17 11.37 -11.15
N LEU A 182 2.28 12.11 -10.05
CA LEU A 182 1.42 11.92 -8.88
C LEU A 182 -0.08 12.09 -9.23
N SER A 183 -0.36 12.93 -10.22
CA SER A 183 -1.72 13.12 -10.75
C SER A 183 -2.26 11.86 -11.43
N GLN A 184 -1.45 11.21 -12.26
CA GLN A 184 -1.82 9.94 -12.91
C GLN A 184 -1.95 8.81 -11.91
N PHE A 185 -1.04 8.71 -10.95
CA PHE A 185 -1.15 7.78 -9.83
C PHE A 185 -2.50 7.91 -9.11
N ARG A 186 -2.85 9.13 -8.67
CA ARG A 186 -4.13 9.40 -8.00
C ARG A 186 -5.34 9.05 -8.87
N ALA A 187 -5.30 9.41 -10.15
CA ALA A 187 -6.38 9.09 -11.08
C ALA A 187 -6.57 7.57 -11.24
N THR A 188 -5.48 6.81 -11.32
CA THR A 188 -5.51 5.35 -11.38
C THR A 188 -6.17 4.75 -10.13
N VAL A 189 -5.74 5.20 -8.95
CA VAL A 189 -6.32 4.73 -7.68
C VAL A 189 -7.81 5.08 -7.59
N MET A 190 -8.19 6.29 -7.94
CA MET A 190 -9.60 6.70 -7.89
C MET A 190 -10.48 5.91 -8.85
N GLN A 191 -10.01 5.63 -10.06
CA GLN A 191 -10.76 4.81 -11.03
C GLN A 191 -10.88 3.34 -10.60
N SER A 192 -9.95 2.83 -9.80
CA SER A 192 -10.05 1.48 -9.21
C SER A 192 -11.02 1.42 -8.02
N LEU A 193 -11.25 2.54 -7.33
CA LEU A 193 -12.08 2.60 -6.11
C LEU A 193 -13.53 2.97 -6.38
N ILE A 194 -13.79 3.79 -7.40
CA ILE A 194 -15.10 4.37 -7.67
C ILE A 194 -15.40 4.37 -9.17
N ASP A 195 -16.68 4.28 -9.51
CA ASP A 195 -17.15 4.64 -10.84
C ASP A 195 -17.08 6.16 -11.00
N VAL A 196 -16.02 6.63 -11.64
CA VAL A 196 -15.77 8.07 -11.85
C VAL A 196 -16.87 8.72 -12.69
N GLY A 197 -17.50 7.97 -13.60
CA GLY A 197 -18.63 8.46 -14.42
C GLY A 197 -19.83 8.77 -13.54
N GLN A 198 -20.26 7.81 -12.73
CA GLN A 198 -21.37 8.01 -11.78
C GLN A 198 -21.04 9.06 -10.71
N PHE A 199 -19.79 9.09 -10.25
CA PHE A 199 -19.33 10.08 -9.26
C PHE A 199 -19.50 11.52 -9.76
N ARG A 200 -19.19 11.78 -11.05
CA ARG A 200 -19.30 13.10 -11.68
C ARG A 200 -20.73 13.61 -11.79
N VAL A 201 -21.68 12.74 -12.06
CA VAL A 201 -23.10 13.12 -12.27
C VAL A 201 -23.90 13.12 -10.99
N ASN A 202 -23.31 12.65 -9.88
CA ASN A 202 -24.00 12.61 -8.60
C ASN A 202 -24.00 13.99 -7.93
N SER A 203 -25.17 14.62 -7.89
CA SER A 203 -25.37 15.93 -7.30
C SER A 203 -25.08 16.02 -5.79
N SER A 204 -25.01 14.88 -5.10
CA SER A 204 -24.67 14.82 -3.67
C SER A 204 -23.17 14.91 -3.41
N VAL A 205 -22.32 14.81 -4.46
CA VAL A 205 -20.87 14.94 -4.33
C VAL A 205 -20.50 16.43 -4.34
N PRO A 206 -19.78 16.91 -3.30
CA PRO A 206 -19.26 18.27 -3.30
C PRO A 206 -18.39 18.53 -4.53
N ARG A 207 -18.55 19.72 -5.16
CA ARG A 207 -17.81 20.09 -6.38
C ARG A 207 -16.29 20.00 -6.22
N ASP A 208 -15.78 20.32 -5.03
CA ASP A 208 -14.35 20.25 -4.73
C ASP A 208 -13.81 18.81 -4.79
N LEU A 209 -14.62 17.84 -4.34
CA LEU A 209 -14.29 16.43 -4.45
C LEU A 209 -14.41 15.92 -5.89
N ALA A 210 -15.44 16.35 -6.61
CA ALA A 210 -15.57 16.01 -8.02
C ALA A 210 -14.38 16.54 -8.82
N ALA A 211 -13.94 17.77 -8.57
CA ALA A 211 -12.78 18.39 -9.24
C ALA A 211 -11.45 17.64 -9.00
N LEU A 212 -11.30 16.94 -7.86
CA LEU A 212 -10.11 16.12 -7.61
C LEU A 212 -9.99 14.91 -8.54
N VAL A 213 -11.13 14.46 -9.06
CA VAL A 213 -11.24 13.26 -9.92
C VAL A 213 -11.44 13.63 -11.38
N GLU A 214 -12.03 14.81 -11.64
CA GLU A 214 -12.28 15.31 -12.97
C GLU A 214 -10.99 15.65 -13.72
N ASN A 215 -11.01 15.39 -15.05
CA ASN A 215 -9.94 15.76 -15.99
C ASN A 215 -8.54 15.20 -15.65
N ARG A 216 -8.47 14.05 -14.99
CA ARG A 216 -7.22 13.36 -14.67
C ARG A 216 -7.11 12.07 -15.47
N THR A 217 -6.07 11.96 -16.26
CA THR A 217 -5.77 10.73 -17.01
C THR A 217 -5.07 9.74 -16.10
N PRO A 218 -5.57 8.51 -15.96
CA PRO A 218 -4.88 7.47 -15.22
C PRO A 218 -3.62 6.99 -15.95
N ILE A 219 -2.89 6.08 -15.35
CA ILE A 219 -1.82 5.33 -16.00
C ILE A 219 -2.48 4.37 -17.02
N THR A 220 -2.63 4.82 -18.26
CA THR A 220 -3.45 4.14 -19.27
C THR A 220 -3.01 2.71 -19.55
N GLN A 221 -1.73 2.41 -19.42
CA GLN A 221 -1.16 1.06 -19.59
C GLN A 221 -1.68 0.06 -18.55
N LEU A 222 -2.08 0.54 -17.38
CA LEU A 222 -2.62 -0.29 -16.30
C LEU A 222 -4.14 -0.46 -16.34
N MET A 223 -4.84 0.35 -17.15
CA MET A 223 -6.29 0.26 -17.23
C MET A 223 -6.72 -0.96 -18.06
N PRO A 224 -7.83 -1.64 -17.70
CA PRO A 224 -8.35 -2.81 -18.41
C PRO A 224 -8.69 -2.54 -19.86
#